data_c5720b471a1549ce22e06c9ab7956af5
#
_entry.id   c5720b471a1549ce22e06c9ab7956af5
#
_cell.length_a   1.000
_cell.length_b   1.000
_cell.length_c   1.000
_cell.angle_alpha   90.00
_cell.angle_beta   90.00
_cell.angle_gamma   90.00
#
_symmetry.space_group_name_H-M   'P 1'
#
loop_
_entity.id
_entity.type
_entity.pdbx_description
1 polymer ?
#
loop_
_entity_poly.entity_id
_entity_poly.type
_entity_poly.pdbx_seq_one_letter_code
_entity_poly.pdbx_strand_id
1 'polypeptide(L)'
;MTHYLTGENMGALDGRIAVITGAGRGIGREHALLFAKEGAKVVVNDLGGAADGEGADATPAQQVVNEIKALGGEAVANYDDIADWEGGQRLINTAIETFGDIHVLVNNA
;
A
#
# COMPACT_ATOMS: atom_id res chain seq x y z
N MET A 1 13.96 -15.82 -4.51
CA MET A 1 13.23 -15.51 -3.29
C MET A 1 11.90 -16.22 -3.19
N THR A 2 11.71 -17.23 -3.99
CA THR A 2 10.43 -17.93 -3.99
C THR A 2 10.20 -18.76 -2.73
N HIS A 3 11.28 -19.14 -2.05
CA HIS A 3 11.14 -20.01 -0.88
C HIS A 3 10.35 -19.37 0.27
N TYR A 4 10.32 -18.05 0.39
CA TYR A 4 9.55 -17.45 1.46
C TYR A 4 8.06 -17.36 1.16
N LEU A 5 7.66 -17.84 -0.01
CA LEU A 5 6.24 -18.00 -0.32
C LEU A 5 5.72 -19.39 0.05
N THR A 6 6.57 -20.23 0.63
CA THR A 6 6.14 -21.52 1.16
C THR A 6 5.40 -21.34 2.46
N GLY A 7 4.72 -22.40 2.91
CA GLY A 7 3.97 -22.34 4.16
C GLY A 7 4.80 -21.93 5.37
N GLU A 8 6.09 -22.24 5.38
CA GLU A 8 6.95 -21.87 6.50
C GLU A 8 7.23 -20.37 6.60
N ASN A 9 7.21 -19.70 5.45
CA ASN A 9 7.59 -18.30 5.36
C ASN A 9 6.42 -17.38 5.05
N MET A 10 5.24 -17.93 4.85
CA MET A 10 4.05 -17.10 4.66
C MET A 10 3.77 -16.37 5.95
N GLY A 11 3.48 -15.08 5.84
CA GLY A 11 3.26 -14.27 7.01
C GLY A 11 4.54 -13.69 7.58
N ALA A 12 5.64 -13.70 6.81
CA ALA A 12 6.91 -13.15 7.27
C ALA A 12 6.80 -11.67 7.68
N LEU A 13 5.81 -10.96 7.14
CA LEU A 13 5.57 -9.55 7.45
C LEU A 13 4.36 -9.35 8.35
N ASP A 14 3.90 -10.39 9.01
CA ASP A 14 2.75 -10.27 9.92
C ASP A 14 2.96 -9.14 10.91
N GLY A 15 1.97 -8.27 11.02
CA GLY A 15 2.02 -7.15 11.93
C GLY A 15 2.86 -5.98 11.46
N ARG A 16 3.54 -6.10 10.34
CA ARG A 16 4.29 -4.98 9.77
C ARG A 16 3.36 -4.03 9.04
N ILE A 17 3.71 -2.76 9.06
CA ILE A 17 2.94 -1.73 8.38
C ILE A 17 3.84 -1.15 7.31
N ALA A 18 3.43 -1.28 6.06
CA ALA A 18 4.23 -0.87 4.92
C ALA A 18 3.54 0.24 4.17
N VAL A 19 4.30 1.26 3.81
CA VAL A 19 3.86 2.34 2.93
C VAL A 19 4.57 2.15 1.60
N ILE A 20 3.82 2.06 0.52
CA ILE A 20 4.38 1.83 -0.81
C ILE A 20 3.92 2.94 -1.72
N THR A 21 4.85 3.71 -2.25
CA THR A 21 4.54 4.81 -3.16
C THR A 21 4.48 4.29 -4.60
N GLY A 22 3.69 4.96 -5.44
CA GLY A 22 3.50 4.52 -6.82
C GLY A 22 2.88 3.14 -6.89
N ALA A 23 2.04 2.79 -5.94
CA ALA A 23 1.60 1.42 -5.76
C ALA A 23 0.27 1.09 -6.45
N GLY A 24 -0.28 2.03 -7.18
CA GLY A 24 -1.55 1.80 -7.89
C GLY A 24 -1.39 0.97 -9.15
N ARG A 25 -0.17 0.80 -9.65
CA ARG A 25 0.05 0.07 -10.89
C ARG A 25 1.51 -0.38 -10.99
N GLY A 26 1.78 -1.27 -11.96
CA GLY A 26 3.12 -1.72 -12.29
C GLY A 26 3.81 -2.44 -11.13
N ILE A 27 5.11 -2.20 -10.99
CA ILE A 27 5.93 -2.85 -9.97
C ILE A 27 5.46 -2.51 -8.56
N GLY A 28 5.04 -1.26 -8.34
CA GLY A 28 4.54 -0.86 -7.03
C GLY A 28 3.29 -1.65 -6.62
N ARG A 29 2.40 -1.88 -7.56
CA ARG A 29 1.22 -2.70 -7.32
C ARG A 29 1.62 -4.13 -6.93
N GLU A 30 2.59 -4.70 -7.65
CA GLU A 30 3.06 -6.05 -7.35
C GLU A 30 3.67 -6.13 -5.95
N HIS A 31 4.43 -5.12 -5.55
CA HIS A 31 4.98 -5.06 -4.19
C HIS A 31 3.87 -4.99 -3.16
N ALA A 32 2.85 -4.17 -3.40
CA ALA A 32 1.75 -4.02 -2.45
C ALA A 32 1.03 -5.35 -2.24
N LEU A 33 0.76 -6.06 -3.33
CA LEU A 33 0.08 -7.35 -3.25
C LEU A 33 0.94 -8.39 -2.54
N LEU A 34 2.23 -8.42 -2.85
CA LEU A 34 3.14 -9.37 -2.21
C LEU A 34 3.24 -9.11 -0.71
N PHE A 35 3.42 -7.84 -0.32
CA PHE A 35 3.52 -7.49 1.10
C PHE A 35 2.24 -7.89 1.85
N ALA A 36 1.09 -7.65 1.23
CA ALA A 36 -0.17 -8.04 1.85
C ALA A 36 -0.27 -9.56 2.01
N LYS A 37 0.19 -10.32 1.03
CA LYS A 37 0.19 -11.78 1.11
C LYS A 37 1.09 -12.28 2.24
N GLU A 38 2.13 -11.51 2.56
CA GLU A 38 3.04 -11.85 3.66
C GLU A 38 2.55 -11.32 5.01
N GLY A 39 1.37 -10.75 5.06
CA GLY A 39 0.75 -10.35 6.32
C GLY A 39 0.90 -8.89 6.68
N ALA A 40 1.54 -8.08 5.85
CA ALA A 40 1.66 -6.65 6.12
C ALA A 40 0.33 -5.93 5.92
N LYS A 41 0.13 -4.88 6.70
CA LYS A 41 -0.92 -3.89 6.43
C LYS A 41 -0.30 -2.84 5.53
N VAL A 42 -0.99 -2.44 4.48
CA VAL A 42 -0.37 -1.66 3.41
C VAL A 42 -1.08 -0.34 3.21
N VAL A 43 -0.31 0.74 3.20
CA VAL A 43 -0.79 2.02 2.69
C VAL A 43 -0.38 2.09 1.23
N VAL A 44 -1.38 2.11 0.35
CA VAL A 44 -1.18 2.12 -1.10
C VAL A 44 -1.24 3.57 -1.56
N ASN A 45 -0.08 4.15 -1.81
CA ASN A 45 -0.01 5.54 -2.28
C ASN A 45 0.13 5.57 -3.79
N ASP A 46 -0.70 6.36 -4.44
CA ASP A 46 -0.56 6.64 -5.86
C ASP A 46 -1.21 7.97 -6.16
N LEU A 47 -0.51 8.82 -6.86
CA LEU A 47 -0.97 10.16 -7.15
C LEU A 47 -2.15 10.17 -8.14
N GLY A 48 -2.28 9.12 -8.93
CA GLY A 48 -3.20 9.13 -10.06
C GLY A 48 -4.65 8.93 -9.71
N GLY A 49 -5.51 9.54 -10.48
CA GLY A 49 -6.89 9.15 -10.61
C GLY A 49 -7.91 9.82 -9.73
N ALA A 50 -7.50 10.44 -8.65
CA ALA A 50 -8.48 11.00 -7.72
C ALA A 50 -9.20 12.22 -8.26
N ALA A 51 -8.66 12.87 -9.27
CA ALA A 51 -9.13 14.17 -9.71
C ALA A 51 -9.97 14.15 -10.97
N ASP A 52 -10.28 13.01 -11.54
CA ASP A 52 -10.91 12.96 -12.86
C ASP A 52 -12.43 12.88 -12.81
N GLY A 53 -13.02 13.01 -11.64
CA GLY A 53 -14.48 12.97 -11.51
C GLY A 53 -15.05 11.59 -11.34
N GLU A 54 -14.25 10.57 -11.41
CA GLU A 54 -14.69 9.21 -11.12
C GLU A 54 -14.73 8.99 -9.61
N GLY A 55 -15.51 8.08 -9.14
CA GLY A 55 -15.54 7.77 -7.73
C GLY A 55 -14.21 7.24 -7.22
N ALA A 56 -13.98 7.37 -5.91
CA ALA A 56 -12.74 6.89 -5.30
C ALA A 56 -12.47 5.42 -5.61
N ASP A 57 -13.50 4.62 -5.75
CA ASP A 57 -13.37 3.19 -6.02
C ASP A 57 -12.70 2.88 -7.36
N ALA A 58 -12.73 3.84 -8.29
CA ALA A 58 -12.17 3.66 -9.62
C ALA A 58 -10.69 4.02 -9.70
N THR A 59 -10.10 4.60 -8.65
CA THR A 59 -8.70 5.00 -8.70
C THR A 59 -7.79 3.78 -8.68
N PRO A 60 -6.59 3.88 -9.28
CA PRO A 60 -5.65 2.76 -9.23
C PRO A 60 -5.32 2.33 -7.80
N ALA A 61 -5.09 3.28 -6.90
CA ALA A 61 -4.78 2.95 -5.51
C ALA A 61 -5.93 2.19 -4.85
N GLN A 62 -7.15 2.66 -5.05
CA GLN A 62 -8.30 2.01 -4.42
C GLN A 62 -8.54 0.61 -5.00
N GLN A 63 -8.26 0.43 -6.29
CA GLN A 63 -8.37 -0.90 -6.88
C GLN A 63 -7.41 -1.88 -6.24
N VAL A 64 -6.18 -1.46 -5.96
CA VAL A 64 -5.20 -2.32 -5.28
C VAL A 64 -5.64 -2.60 -3.85
N VAL A 65 -6.16 -1.60 -3.16
CA VAL A 65 -6.72 -1.79 -1.82
C VAL A 65 -7.83 -2.86 -1.86
N ASN A 66 -8.71 -2.77 -2.83
CA ASN A 66 -9.80 -3.73 -2.95
C ASN A 66 -9.26 -5.14 -3.23
N GLU A 67 -8.22 -5.27 -4.04
CA GLU A 67 -7.59 -6.55 -4.30
C GLU A 67 -6.97 -7.13 -3.02
N ILE A 68 -6.31 -6.28 -2.23
CA ILE A 68 -5.71 -6.73 -0.98
C ILE A 68 -6.78 -7.20 -0.01
N LYS A 69 -7.88 -6.46 0.10
CA LYS A 69 -8.98 -6.86 0.97
C LYS A 69 -9.61 -8.17 0.53
N ALA A 70 -9.71 -8.38 -0.78
CA ALA A 70 -10.24 -9.64 -1.31
C ALA A 70 -9.34 -10.83 -0.97
N LEU A 71 -8.06 -10.60 -0.74
CA LEU A 71 -7.12 -11.63 -0.30
C LEU A 71 -7.14 -11.82 1.23
N GLY A 72 -7.96 -11.08 1.93
CA GLY A 72 -8.02 -11.15 3.39
C GLY A 72 -7.07 -10.20 4.11
N GLY A 73 -6.39 -9.34 3.38
CA GLY A 73 -5.46 -8.38 3.96
C GLY A 73 -6.10 -7.06 4.35
N GLU A 74 -5.29 -6.17 4.88
CA GLU A 74 -5.70 -4.82 5.27
C GLU A 74 -4.91 -3.78 4.50
N ALA A 75 -5.59 -2.80 3.97
CA ALA A 75 -4.95 -1.74 3.20
C ALA A 75 -5.81 -0.48 3.20
N VAL A 76 -5.16 0.64 2.96
CA VAL A 76 -5.83 1.92 2.78
C VAL A 76 -5.15 2.67 1.64
N ALA A 77 -5.93 3.43 0.88
CA ALA A 77 -5.41 4.23 -0.22
C ALA A 77 -4.98 5.61 0.28
N ASN A 78 -3.99 6.18 -0.40
CA ASN A 78 -3.54 7.54 -0.16
C ASN A 78 -3.18 8.16 -1.49
N TYR A 79 -3.50 9.44 -1.68
CA TYR A 79 -3.33 10.14 -2.95
C TYR A 79 -2.39 11.33 -2.86
N ASP A 80 -1.66 11.46 -1.76
CA ASP A 80 -0.77 12.61 -1.58
C ASP A 80 0.44 12.54 -2.50
N ASP A 81 0.89 13.72 -2.89
CA ASP A 81 2.10 13.85 -3.71
C ASP A 81 3.32 13.85 -2.80
N ILE A 82 4.12 12.80 -2.89
CA ILE A 82 5.29 12.65 -2.03
C ILE A 82 6.46 13.56 -2.43
N ALA A 83 6.39 14.19 -3.59
CA ALA A 83 7.37 15.21 -3.97
C ALA A 83 7.18 16.50 -3.19
N ASP A 84 6.00 16.67 -2.60
CA ASP A 84 5.69 17.80 -1.75
C ASP A 84 5.94 17.38 -0.30
N TRP A 85 6.65 18.22 0.46
CA TRP A 85 6.98 17.93 1.86
C TRP A 85 5.73 17.61 2.68
N GLU A 86 4.69 18.45 2.53
CA GLU A 86 3.45 18.24 3.28
C GLU A 86 2.72 16.98 2.84
N GLY A 87 2.79 16.67 1.55
CA GLY A 87 2.19 15.43 1.04
C GLY A 87 2.86 14.20 1.63
N GLY A 88 4.18 14.24 1.72
CA GLY A 88 4.92 13.15 2.35
C GLY A 88 4.56 12.99 3.82
N GLN A 89 4.40 14.10 4.54
CA GLN A 89 3.99 14.04 5.94
C GLN A 89 2.59 13.47 6.10
N ARG A 90 1.66 13.85 5.23
CA ARG A 90 0.31 13.30 5.29
C ARG A 90 0.30 11.81 5.01
N LEU A 91 1.16 11.35 4.11
CA LEU A 91 1.27 9.93 3.83
C LEU A 91 1.72 9.15 5.07
N ILE A 92 2.76 9.62 5.73
CA ILE A 92 3.25 8.99 6.97
C ILE A 92 2.15 9.02 8.03
N ASN A 93 1.47 10.15 8.17
CA ASN A 93 0.39 10.26 9.15
C ASN A 93 -0.76 9.30 8.85
N THR A 94 -1.03 9.06 7.57
CA THR A 94 -2.06 8.09 7.19
C THR A 94 -1.73 6.70 7.75
N ALA A 95 -0.47 6.29 7.64
CA ALA A 95 -0.05 5.00 8.17
C ALA A 95 -0.21 4.95 9.69
N ILE A 96 0.24 5.99 10.36
CA ILE A 96 0.21 6.03 11.83
C ILE A 96 -1.24 6.10 12.34
N GLU A 97 -2.07 6.92 11.72
CA GLU A 97 -3.46 7.08 12.16
C GLU A 97 -4.30 5.85 11.85
N THR A 98 -4.03 5.19 10.73
CA THR A 98 -4.81 4.03 10.31
C THR A 98 -4.36 2.75 11.00
N PHE A 99 -3.06 2.55 11.08
CA PHE A 99 -2.49 1.27 11.54
C PHE A 99 -1.63 1.38 12.78
N GLY A 100 -1.31 2.58 13.23
CA GLY A 100 -0.61 2.78 14.50
C GLY A 100 0.89 2.90 14.41
N ASP A 101 1.50 2.59 13.28
CA ASP A 101 2.95 2.62 13.15
C ASP A 101 3.35 2.61 11.68
N ILE A 102 4.65 2.61 11.43
CA ILE A 102 5.20 2.40 10.09
C ILE A 102 6.53 1.66 10.24
N HIS A 103 6.68 0.54 9.56
CA HIS A 103 7.87 -0.29 9.66
C HIS A 103 8.66 -0.33 8.35
N VAL A 104 7.99 -0.19 7.21
CA VAL A 104 8.63 -0.34 5.91
C VAL A 104 8.12 0.78 5.00
N LEU A 105 9.06 1.43 4.32
CA LEU A 105 8.72 2.41 3.31
C LEU A 105 9.38 1.97 2.00
N VAL A 106 8.55 1.72 0.99
CA VAL A 106 9.05 1.38 -0.35
C VAL A 106 8.79 2.57 -1.25
N ASN A 107 9.85 3.25 -1.62
CA ASN A 107 9.75 4.42 -2.49
C ASN A 107 9.89 3.98 -3.93
N ASN A 108 8.75 3.78 -4.58
CA ASN A 108 8.67 3.24 -5.93
C ASN A 108 8.20 4.28 -6.94
N ALA A 109 7.83 5.45 -6.47
CA ALA A 109 7.33 6.52 -7.34
C ALA A 109 8.49 7.28 -8.01
#